data_ffd4370b654044f486b15e97a879761b
#
_entry.id   ffd4370b654044f486b15e97a879761b
#
_cell.length_a   1.000
_cell.length_b   1.000
_cell.length_c   1.000
_cell.angle_alpha   90.00
_cell.angle_beta   90.00
_cell.angle_gamma   90.00
#
_symmetry.space_group_name_H-M   'P 1'
#
loop_
_entity.id
_entity.type
_entity.pdbx_description
1 polymer ?
#
loop_
_entity_poly.entity_id
_entity_poly.type
_entity_poly.pdbx_seq_one_letter_code
_entity_poly.pdbx_strand_id
1 'polypeptide(L)'
;DLGTSAVKLLMMDENGNIQKIVSKEYPLYFPYPGWSEQNPQDWFAQSMEGIKELTSECDKSQVAGISFGGQMHGLVALDKDDQVIRPAILWNDGRTAKETDYLNQVIGKDKLSEYTANIAFAGFTAPKILWMKENEPENYKKIAKIMLPKDYLAYRLSGSFCTDMSDASGMLLMDVENRCWSKEMLDICGITEEQLPKLHESYEVVGTLRPEIAEELRFSENVKVIAGAGDNAAAAVGTGTVGNGRCNISLGTSGTIFISSEKFGVDKHNALHSFAHADGHYHLMGCMLSAASCNKWWNEEILGTKDYAAEQTDIKNLGENRVFYLPYLMGERSPHNDPDARAMFIGMSMDTTRADMTQAVLEGVAFGLRDSLEVARSLGIQIDRTKICGGGVKSPLWRKIIANVMNLKVDVIESEEGPALGGAMLAAVGCGEYPDVETIAEKLVKVVDTIEPEPELVAKYEERYQQFRKLYPAVKGLF
;
A
#
# COMPACT_ATOMS: atom_id res chain seq x y z
N ASP A 1 1.59 -13.25 3.09
CA ASP A 1 1.80 -12.02 2.30
C ASP A 1 2.34 -12.36 0.91
N LEU A 2 1.49 -12.20 -0.10
CA LEU A 2 1.82 -12.45 -1.50
C LEU A 2 2.45 -11.19 -2.10
N GLY A 3 3.75 -11.05 -1.96
CA GLY A 3 4.50 -9.92 -2.51
C GLY A 3 4.81 -10.06 -4.00
N THR A 4 5.50 -9.07 -4.56
CA THR A 4 5.88 -9.06 -5.99
C THR A 4 6.99 -10.07 -6.29
N SER A 5 7.96 -10.23 -5.41
CA SER A 5 9.12 -11.12 -5.64
C SER A 5 9.04 -12.45 -4.92
N ALA A 6 8.24 -12.52 -3.87
CA ALA A 6 8.16 -13.68 -2.99
C ALA A 6 6.85 -13.69 -2.20
N VAL A 7 6.43 -14.87 -1.78
CA VAL A 7 5.42 -15.02 -0.73
C VAL A 7 6.14 -15.18 0.62
N LYS A 8 5.74 -14.36 1.59
CA LYS A 8 6.16 -14.47 2.98
C LYS A 8 5.04 -15.11 3.79
N LEU A 9 5.34 -16.21 4.44
CA LEU A 9 4.40 -16.96 5.28
C LEU A 9 4.80 -16.79 6.75
N LEU A 10 3.84 -16.43 7.57
CA LEU A 10 4.03 -16.18 9.00
C LEU A 10 3.04 -17.04 9.79
N MET A 11 3.53 -17.73 10.80
CA MET A 11 2.71 -18.48 11.74
C MET A 11 2.70 -17.78 13.10
N MET A 12 1.51 -17.50 13.59
CA MET A 12 1.26 -16.79 14.84
C MET A 12 0.35 -17.62 15.73
N ASP A 13 0.63 -17.63 17.04
CA ASP A 13 -0.26 -18.26 18.03
C ASP A 13 -1.40 -17.30 18.46
N GLU A 14 -2.33 -17.81 19.29
CA GLU A 14 -3.48 -17.06 19.80
C GLU A 14 -3.10 -15.86 20.67
N ASN A 15 -1.88 -15.83 21.19
CA ASN A 15 -1.35 -14.72 21.99
C ASN A 15 -0.64 -13.65 21.16
N GLY A 16 -0.51 -13.89 19.84
CA GLY A 16 0.16 -12.97 18.93
C GLY A 16 1.67 -13.20 18.79
N ASN A 17 2.20 -14.29 19.35
CA ASN A 17 3.61 -14.60 19.21
C ASN A 17 3.89 -15.22 17.84
N ILE A 18 4.85 -14.66 17.13
CA ILE A 18 5.33 -15.19 15.85
C ILE A 18 6.16 -16.43 16.12
N GLN A 19 5.69 -17.58 15.62
CA GLN A 19 6.33 -18.89 15.82
C GLN A 19 7.38 -19.18 14.75
N LYS A 20 7.09 -18.84 13.51
CA LYS A 20 7.98 -19.09 12.37
C LYS A 20 7.62 -18.19 11.19
N ILE A 21 8.63 -17.85 10.40
CA ILE A 21 8.48 -17.14 9.12
C ILE A 21 9.22 -17.92 8.04
N VAL A 22 8.59 -18.06 6.87
CA VAL A 22 9.17 -18.70 5.68
C VAL A 22 8.95 -17.76 4.49
N SER A 23 9.93 -17.67 3.61
CA SER A 23 9.80 -16.92 2.35
C SER A 23 10.11 -17.83 1.17
N LYS A 24 9.30 -17.74 0.11
CA LYS A 24 9.49 -18.48 -1.13
C LYS A 24 9.43 -17.53 -2.31
N GLU A 25 10.45 -17.54 -3.14
CA GLU A 25 10.55 -16.70 -4.32
C GLU A 25 9.83 -17.31 -5.52
N TYR A 26 9.43 -16.47 -6.45
CA TYR A 26 8.90 -16.86 -7.75
C TYR A 26 9.36 -15.87 -8.85
N PRO A 27 9.37 -16.31 -10.13
CA PRO A 27 9.81 -15.46 -11.21
C PRO A 27 8.90 -14.25 -11.44
N LEU A 28 9.51 -13.17 -11.90
CA LEU A 28 8.86 -11.99 -12.42
C LEU A 28 9.29 -11.82 -13.87
N TYR A 29 8.32 -11.65 -14.77
CA TYR A 29 8.57 -11.60 -16.22
C TYR A 29 8.34 -10.20 -16.78
N PHE A 30 9.24 -9.76 -17.64
CA PHE A 30 9.16 -8.48 -18.35
C PHE A 30 9.19 -8.74 -19.85
N PRO A 31 8.07 -9.23 -20.45
CA PRO A 31 8.05 -9.65 -21.85
C PRO A 31 8.31 -8.53 -22.85
N TYR A 32 7.97 -7.30 -22.48
CA TYR A 32 8.25 -6.09 -23.26
C TYR A 32 8.64 -4.94 -22.32
N PRO A 33 9.30 -3.87 -22.81
CA PRO A 33 9.60 -2.70 -21.98
C PRO A 33 8.36 -2.14 -21.30
N GLY A 34 8.43 -1.96 -19.99
CA GLY A 34 7.32 -1.45 -19.17
C GLY A 34 6.23 -2.48 -18.83
N TRP A 35 6.31 -3.71 -19.32
CA TRP A 35 5.39 -4.78 -18.95
C TRP A 35 5.90 -5.57 -17.76
N SER A 36 5.00 -6.04 -16.91
CA SER A 36 5.32 -6.85 -15.74
C SER A 36 4.24 -7.91 -15.53
N GLU A 37 4.64 -9.17 -15.55
CA GLU A 37 3.75 -10.32 -15.52
C GLU A 37 4.24 -11.41 -14.57
N GLN A 38 3.30 -12.20 -14.03
CA GLN A 38 3.57 -13.41 -13.27
C GLN A 38 2.57 -14.50 -13.60
N ASN A 39 2.97 -15.77 -13.37
CA ASN A 39 2.08 -16.91 -13.47
C ASN A 39 1.40 -17.17 -12.12
N PRO A 40 0.07 -17.10 -12.01
CA PRO A 40 -0.63 -17.36 -10.76
C PRO A 40 -0.36 -18.76 -10.18
N GLN A 41 -0.08 -19.76 -11.02
CA GLN A 41 0.29 -21.09 -10.56
C GLN A 41 1.59 -21.11 -9.74
N ASP A 42 2.55 -20.22 -10.06
CA ASP A 42 3.80 -20.10 -9.29
C ASP A 42 3.52 -19.60 -7.88
N TRP A 43 2.59 -18.66 -7.71
CA TRP A 43 2.16 -18.20 -6.39
C TRP A 43 1.58 -19.34 -5.56
N PHE A 44 0.68 -20.12 -6.17
CA PHE A 44 0.05 -21.24 -5.48
C PHE A 44 1.07 -22.33 -5.12
N ALA A 45 1.93 -22.74 -6.07
CA ALA A 45 2.94 -23.76 -5.83
C ALA A 45 3.90 -23.35 -4.70
N GLN A 46 4.42 -22.13 -4.72
CA GLN A 46 5.32 -21.62 -3.69
C GLN A 46 4.62 -21.42 -2.35
N SER A 47 3.36 -21.02 -2.36
CA SER A 47 2.56 -20.95 -1.13
C SER A 47 2.35 -22.31 -0.50
N MET A 48 2.04 -23.35 -1.27
CA MET A 48 1.88 -24.71 -0.77
C MET A 48 3.19 -25.25 -0.17
N GLU A 49 4.32 -25.08 -0.87
CA GLU A 49 5.63 -25.45 -0.34
C GLU A 49 5.99 -24.68 0.93
N GLY A 50 5.69 -23.38 0.93
CA GLY A 50 5.91 -22.53 2.10
C GLY A 50 5.07 -22.95 3.30
N ILE A 51 3.80 -23.31 3.13
CA ILE A 51 2.93 -23.80 4.20
C ILE A 51 3.46 -25.13 4.78
N LYS A 52 3.91 -26.05 3.93
CA LYS A 52 4.49 -27.31 4.36
C LYS A 52 5.75 -27.08 5.22
N GLU A 53 6.64 -26.20 4.80
CA GLU A 53 7.85 -25.84 5.54
C GLU A 53 7.51 -25.10 6.84
N LEU A 54 6.57 -24.13 6.78
CA LEU A 54 6.14 -23.36 7.94
C LEU A 54 5.60 -24.24 9.05
N THR A 55 4.86 -25.29 8.70
CA THR A 55 4.16 -26.17 9.63
C THR A 55 4.85 -27.51 9.86
N SER A 56 6.10 -27.67 9.41
CA SER A 56 6.84 -28.94 9.50
C SER A 56 7.08 -29.41 10.93
N GLU A 57 7.17 -28.50 11.89
CA GLU A 57 7.49 -28.76 13.29
C GLU A 57 6.34 -28.44 14.26
N CYS A 58 5.17 -28.04 13.74
CA CYS A 58 4.02 -27.74 14.58
C CYS A 58 3.00 -28.89 14.62
N ASP A 59 2.15 -28.88 15.65
CA ASP A 59 0.96 -29.74 15.67
C ASP A 59 -0.08 -29.18 14.68
N LYS A 60 -0.20 -29.85 13.54
CA LYS A 60 -1.08 -29.43 12.44
C LYS A 60 -2.56 -29.43 12.80
N SER A 61 -2.95 -30.19 13.85
CA SER A 61 -4.33 -30.17 14.35
C SER A 61 -4.71 -28.86 15.03
N GLN A 62 -3.72 -28.06 15.40
CA GLN A 62 -3.89 -26.75 16.04
C GLN A 62 -4.04 -25.58 15.04
N VAL A 63 -3.84 -25.84 13.74
CA VAL A 63 -4.02 -24.80 12.73
C VAL A 63 -5.51 -24.46 12.61
N ALA A 64 -5.87 -23.22 12.97
CA ALA A 64 -7.25 -22.77 13.00
C ALA A 64 -7.70 -22.06 11.73
N GLY A 65 -6.82 -21.26 11.13
CA GLY A 65 -7.17 -20.48 9.95
C GLY A 65 -5.99 -19.96 9.17
N ILE A 66 -6.28 -19.56 7.94
CA ILE A 66 -5.33 -18.96 6.99
C ILE A 66 -5.94 -17.68 6.45
N SER A 67 -5.15 -16.61 6.43
CA SER A 67 -5.52 -15.34 5.80
C SER A 67 -4.39 -14.80 4.95
N PHE A 68 -4.61 -13.66 4.31
CA PHE A 68 -3.73 -13.13 3.27
C PHE A 68 -3.48 -11.64 3.42
N GLY A 69 -2.26 -11.21 3.12
CA GLY A 69 -1.97 -9.91 2.55
C GLY A 69 -1.50 -10.14 1.13
N GLY A 70 -1.74 -9.24 0.20
CA GLY A 70 -1.29 -9.46 -1.18
C GLY A 70 -1.09 -8.20 -1.99
N GLN A 71 -0.17 -8.28 -2.96
CA GLN A 71 0.03 -7.23 -3.95
C GLN A 71 -1.31 -6.89 -4.62
N MET A 72 -1.61 -5.60 -4.70
CA MET A 72 -2.89 -5.10 -5.18
C MET A 72 -2.92 -4.99 -6.72
N HIS A 73 -4.10 -4.77 -7.27
CA HIS A 73 -4.35 -4.34 -8.64
C HIS A 73 -4.10 -5.37 -9.75
N GLY A 74 -3.38 -6.44 -9.49
CA GLY A 74 -3.04 -7.46 -10.48
C GLY A 74 -4.28 -8.10 -11.09
N LEU A 75 -4.31 -8.25 -12.42
CA LEU A 75 -5.42 -8.90 -13.12
C LEU A 75 -5.12 -10.39 -13.30
N VAL A 76 -5.88 -11.22 -12.61
CA VAL A 76 -5.94 -12.67 -12.83
C VAL A 76 -7.27 -12.97 -13.51
N ALA A 77 -7.22 -13.56 -14.70
CA ALA A 77 -8.41 -13.91 -15.47
C ALA A 77 -8.48 -15.43 -15.66
N LEU A 78 -9.60 -16.03 -15.27
CA LEU A 78 -9.88 -17.46 -15.44
C LEU A 78 -11.01 -17.67 -16.45
N ASP A 79 -10.93 -18.77 -17.20
CA ASP A 79 -12.01 -19.22 -18.07
C ASP A 79 -13.09 -20.02 -17.30
N LYS A 80 -14.08 -20.52 -18.02
CA LYS A 80 -15.18 -21.33 -17.46
C LYS A 80 -14.74 -22.63 -16.78
N ASP A 81 -13.55 -23.13 -17.11
CA ASP A 81 -12.96 -24.35 -16.60
C ASP A 81 -11.90 -24.05 -15.51
N ASP A 82 -11.90 -22.82 -14.98
CA ASP A 82 -10.97 -22.30 -13.97
C ASP A 82 -9.49 -22.32 -14.42
N GLN A 83 -9.25 -22.32 -15.73
CA GLN A 83 -7.90 -22.21 -16.24
C GLN A 83 -7.47 -20.75 -16.36
N VAL A 84 -6.24 -20.46 -16.00
CA VAL A 84 -5.63 -19.13 -16.17
C VAL A 84 -5.50 -18.84 -17.66
N ILE A 85 -6.17 -17.81 -18.14
CA ILE A 85 -6.24 -17.45 -19.57
C ILE A 85 -4.88 -16.95 -20.08
N ARG A 86 -4.20 -16.14 -19.24
CA ARG A 86 -2.91 -15.54 -19.55
C ARG A 86 -2.16 -15.19 -18.25
N PRO A 87 -0.84 -14.94 -18.31
CA PRO A 87 -0.12 -14.44 -17.14
C PRO A 87 -0.76 -13.18 -16.55
N ALA A 88 -0.77 -13.07 -15.23
CA ALA A 88 -1.32 -11.91 -14.53
C ALA A 88 -0.57 -10.64 -14.90
N ILE A 89 -1.30 -9.57 -15.20
CA ILE A 89 -0.74 -8.23 -15.41
C ILE A 89 -0.66 -7.54 -14.05
N LEU A 90 0.56 -7.17 -13.63
CA LEU A 90 0.82 -6.71 -12.27
C LEU A 90 0.63 -5.20 -12.08
N TRP A 91 0.65 -4.78 -10.83
CA TRP A 91 0.47 -3.39 -10.40
C TRP A 91 1.51 -2.41 -10.97
N ASN A 92 2.75 -2.89 -11.21
CA ASN A 92 3.87 -2.11 -11.76
C ASN A 92 3.98 -2.20 -13.29
N ASP A 93 2.94 -2.71 -13.95
CA ASP A 93 2.85 -2.78 -15.42
C ASP A 93 2.33 -1.47 -16.00
N GLY A 94 3.02 -0.95 -17.00
CA GLY A 94 2.71 0.35 -17.61
C GLY A 94 2.03 0.28 -18.97
N ARG A 95 1.60 -0.93 -19.45
CA ARG A 95 1.03 -1.09 -20.80
C ARG A 95 -0.28 -0.36 -21.04
N THR A 96 -1.00 0.00 -20.00
CA THR A 96 -2.36 0.54 -20.08
C THR A 96 -2.44 2.07 -20.13
N ALA A 97 -1.38 2.75 -20.56
CA ALA A 97 -1.36 4.22 -20.60
C ALA A 97 -2.53 4.79 -21.43
N LYS A 98 -2.81 4.19 -22.59
CA LYS A 98 -3.92 4.61 -23.47
C LYS A 98 -5.28 4.43 -22.82
N GLU A 99 -5.51 3.31 -22.16
CA GLU A 99 -6.76 3.00 -21.45
C GLU A 99 -6.94 3.91 -20.22
N THR A 100 -5.85 4.19 -19.52
CA THR A 100 -5.83 5.12 -18.38
C THR A 100 -6.19 6.54 -18.85
N ASP A 101 -5.62 7.00 -19.95
CA ASP A 101 -5.95 8.30 -20.53
C ASP A 101 -7.43 8.35 -20.99
N TYR A 102 -7.92 7.30 -21.62
CA TYR A 102 -9.33 7.20 -21.97
C TYR A 102 -10.26 7.36 -20.75
N LEU A 103 -9.97 6.65 -19.69
CA LEU A 103 -10.75 6.74 -18.45
C LEU A 103 -10.70 8.15 -17.85
N ASN A 104 -9.51 8.74 -17.73
CA ASN A 104 -9.35 10.05 -17.08
C ASN A 104 -9.83 11.23 -17.94
N GLN A 105 -9.71 11.15 -19.28
CA GLN A 105 -9.97 12.26 -20.18
C GLN A 105 -11.31 12.15 -20.89
N VAL A 106 -11.71 10.96 -21.32
CA VAL A 106 -12.96 10.76 -22.06
C VAL A 106 -14.13 10.48 -21.10
N ILE A 107 -14.00 9.49 -20.22
CA ILE A 107 -15.00 9.29 -19.16
C ILE A 107 -14.95 10.46 -18.19
N GLY A 108 -13.77 10.86 -17.77
CA GLY A 108 -13.50 12.01 -16.92
C GLY A 108 -13.27 11.66 -15.46
N LYS A 109 -12.28 12.34 -14.87
CA LYS A 109 -11.86 12.13 -13.47
C LYS A 109 -13.02 12.33 -12.48
N ASP A 110 -13.87 13.33 -12.72
CA ASP A 110 -15.00 13.64 -11.83
C ASP A 110 -16.00 12.50 -11.80
N LYS A 111 -16.32 11.90 -12.96
CA LYS A 111 -17.21 10.73 -13.03
C LYS A 111 -16.58 9.49 -12.43
N LEU A 112 -15.31 9.23 -12.70
CA LEU A 112 -14.59 8.10 -12.07
C LEU A 112 -14.60 8.23 -10.54
N SER A 113 -14.36 9.42 -10.03
CA SER A 113 -14.44 9.71 -8.60
C SER A 113 -15.84 9.52 -8.02
N GLU A 114 -16.87 9.93 -8.74
CA GLU A 114 -18.27 9.67 -8.36
C GLU A 114 -18.58 8.17 -8.33
N TYR A 115 -18.07 7.40 -9.30
CA TYR A 115 -18.33 5.97 -9.41
C TYR A 115 -17.54 5.11 -8.44
N THR A 116 -16.33 5.53 -8.06
CA THR A 116 -15.35 4.69 -7.32
C THR A 116 -14.62 5.39 -6.19
N ALA A 117 -14.76 6.70 -6.03
CA ALA A 117 -13.95 7.56 -5.15
C ALA A 117 -12.48 7.74 -5.60
N ASN A 118 -12.11 7.24 -6.77
CA ASN A 118 -10.74 7.28 -7.29
C ASN A 118 -10.70 7.69 -8.76
N ILE A 119 -9.52 8.03 -9.25
CA ILE A 119 -9.21 8.23 -10.66
C ILE A 119 -8.40 7.05 -11.20
N ALA A 120 -8.21 6.97 -12.51
CA ALA A 120 -7.48 5.86 -13.12
C ALA A 120 -5.97 6.04 -13.04
N PHE A 121 -5.28 4.93 -12.75
CA PHE A 121 -3.84 4.77 -12.85
C PHE A 121 -3.52 3.50 -13.64
N ALA A 122 -2.41 3.50 -14.37
CA ALA A 122 -2.00 2.36 -15.19
C ALA A 122 -1.86 1.05 -14.39
N GLY A 123 -1.49 1.15 -13.11
CA GLY A 123 -1.39 0.01 -12.21
C GLY A 123 -2.71 -0.63 -11.82
N PHE A 124 -3.85 0.07 -11.93
CA PHE A 124 -5.15 -0.44 -11.49
C PHE A 124 -5.74 -1.50 -12.41
N THR A 125 -6.75 -2.23 -11.93
CA THR A 125 -7.29 -3.40 -12.62
C THR A 125 -8.17 -3.04 -13.83
N ALA A 126 -9.05 -2.05 -13.71
CA ALA A 126 -9.98 -1.68 -14.77
C ALA A 126 -9.28 -1.32 -16.10
N PRO A 127 -8.19 -0.53 -16.13
CA PRO A 127 -7.44 -0.29 -17.36
C PRO A 127 -6.90 -1.56 -18.02
N LYS A 128 -6.53 -2.57 -17.23
CA LYS A 128 -6.04 -3.86 -17.73
C LYS A 128 -7.13 -4.68 -18.42
N ILE A 129 -8.36 -4.62 -17.90
CA ILE A 129 -9.53 -5.26 -18.53
C ILE A 129 -9.80 -4.60 -19.88
N LEU A 130 -9.80 -3.27 -19.95
CA LEU A 130 -9.96 -2.52 -21.20
C LEU A 130 -8.84 -2.84 -22.20
N TRP A 131 -7.61 -2.97 -21.73
CA TRP A 131 -6.47 -3.36 -22.56
C TRP A 131 -6.68 -4.75 -23.17
N MET A 132 -7.11 -5.74 -22.40
CA MET A 132 -7.43 -7.08 -22.91
C MET A 132 -8.54 -7.03 -23.95
N LYS A 133 -9.60 -6.25 -23.71
CA LYS A 133 -10.71 -6.09 -24.63
C LYS A 133 -10.27 -5.62 -26.01
N GLU A 134 -9.33 -4.68 -26.06
CA GLU A 134 -8.81 -4.10 -27.30
C GLU A 134 -7.70 -4.93 -27.95
N ASN A 135 -6.76 -5.43 -27.14
CA ASN A 135 -5.53 -6.05 -27.65
C ASN A 135 -5.55 -7.59 -27.66
N GLU A 136 -6.36 -8.20 -26.80
CA GLU A 136 -6.52 -9.65 -26.70
C GLU A 136 -8.03 -10.03 -26.70
N PRO A 137 -8.80 -9.66 -27.74
CA PRO A 137 -10.27 -9.84 -27.71
C PRO A 137 -10.71 -11.30 -27.54
N GLU A 138 -9.97 -12.25 -28.06
CA GLU A 138 -10.29 -13.67 -27.89
C GLU A 138 -10.07 -14.15 -26.46
N ASN A 139 -9.04 -13.65 -25.78
CA ASN A 139 -8.84 -13.91 -24.35
C ASN A 139 -9.91 -13.23 -23.51
N TYR A 140 -10.22 -11.97 -23.83
CA TYR A 140 -11.26 -11.22 -23.12
C TYR A 140 -12.62 -11.94 -23.15
N LYS A 141 -13.01 -12.51 -24.29
CA LYS A 141 -14.25 -13.27 -24.43
C LYS A 141 -14.32 -14.54 -23.59
N LYS A 142 -13.17 -15.11 -23.24
CA LYS A 142 -13.08 -16.31 -22.40
C LYS A 142 -13.20 -16.03 -20.91
N ILE A 143 -13.14 -14.78 -20.47
CA ILE A 143 -13.13 -14.43 -19.06
C ILE A 143 -14.45 -14.85 -18.41
N ALA A 144 -14.37 -15.80 -17.49
CA ALA A 144 -15.49 -16.21 -16.63
C ALA A 144 -15.30 -15.63 -15.21
N LYS A 145 -14.06 -15.50 -14.74
CA LYS A 145 -13.73 -14.96 -13.41
C LYS A 145 -12.57 -13.99 -13.49
N ILE A 146 -12.72 -12.86 -12.80
CA ILE A 146 -11.68 -11.84 -12.58
C ILE A 146 -11.32 -11.87 -11.10
N MET A 147 -10.03 -11.96 -10.81
CA MET A 147 -9.51 -12.02 -9.44
C MET A 147 -8.31 -11.12 -9.26
N LEU A 148 -8.04 -10.74 -8.03
CA LEU A 148 -6.78 -10.18 -7.60
C LEU A 148 -5.80 -11.31 -7.20
N PRO A 149 -4.50 -11.04 -7.06
CA PRO A 149 -3.52 -12.10 -6.76
C PRO A 149 -3.83 -12.93 -5.52
N LYS A 150 -4.13 -12.31 -4.38
CA LYS A 150 -4.47 -13.07 -3.17
C LYS A 150 -5.80 -13.82 -3.27
N ASP A 151 -6.75 -13.29 -4.05
CA ASP A 151 -8.03 -13.95 -4.27
C ASP A 151 -7.87 -15.27 -5.00
N TYR A 152 -6.90 -15.34 -5.92
CA TYR A 152 -6.55 -16.58 -6.60
C TYR A 152 -6.05 -17.63 -5.63
N LEU A 153 -5.21 -17.25 -4.64
CA LEU A 153 -4.78 -18.17 -3.59
C LEU A 153 -5.95 -18.64 -2.74
N ALA A 154 -6.79 -17.73 -2.28
CA ALA A 154 -7.98 -18.07 -1.49
C ALA A 154 -8.91 -19.03 -2.26
N TYR A 155 -9.12 -18.78 -3.55
CA TYR A 155 -9.92 -19.63 -4.43
C TYR A 155 -9.31 -21.03 -4.59
N ARG A 156 -8.00 -21.12 -4.82
CA ARG A 156 -7.29 -22.40 -4.94
C ARG A 156 -7.35 -23.20 -3.63
N LEU A 157 -7.27 -22.53 -2.48
CA LEU A 157 -7.30 -23.17 -1.17
C LEU A 157 -8.72 -23.58 -0.73
N SER A 158 -9.73 -22.76 -1.00
CA SER A 158 -11.08 -22.92 -0.43
C SER A 158 -12.18 -23.24 -1.46
N GLY A 159 -11.97 -22.91 -2.72
CA GLY A 159 -13.03 -22.93 -3.74
C GLY A 159 -13.97 -21.73 -3.69
N SER A 160 -13.77 -20.78 -2.80
CA SER A 160 -14.60 -19.60 -2.66
C SER A 160 -14.15 -18.50 -3.63
N PHE A 161 -15.01 -18.11 -4.53
CA PHE A 161 -14.79 -16.99 -5.45
C PHE A 161 -15.11 -15.67 -4.72
N CYS A 162 -14.12 -15.11 -4.09
CA CYS A 162 -14.26 -13.99 -3.15
C CYS A 162 -13.10 -13.00 -3.27
N THR A 163 -13.35 -11.78 -2.81
CA THR A 163 -12.35 -10.75 -2.54
C THR A 163 -12.74 -9.98 -1.30
N ASP A 164 -11.86 -9.11 -0.81
CA ASP A 164 -12.19 -8.19 0.28
C ASP A 164 -12.33 -6.74 -0.20
N MET A 165 -12.99 -5.93 0.63
CA MET A 165 -13.29 -4.52 0.31
C MET A 165 -12.01 -3.70 0.13
N SER A 166 -10.96 -3.93 0.92
CA SER A 166 -9.73 -3.14 0.85
C SER A 166 -8.98 -3.34 -0.47
N ASP A 167 -8.84 -4.58 -0.90
CA ASP A 167 -8.16 -4.92 -2.15
C ASP A 167 -9.01 -4.55 -3.37
N ALA A 168 -10.31 -4.83 -3.32
CA ALA A 168 -11.26 -4.47 -4.38
C ALA A 168 -11.34 -2.95 -4.62
N SER A 169 -11.10 -2.14 -3.60
CA SER A 169 -11.04 -0.68 -3.72
C SER A 169 -10.00 -0.20 -4.74
N GLY A 170 -8.90 -0.94 -4.92
CA GLY A 170 -7.85 -0.63 -5.88
C GLY A 170 -8.09 -1.13 -7.30
N MET A 171 -9.22 -1.78 -7.56
CA MET A 171 -9.54 -2.28 -8.90
C MET A 171 -10.09 -1.19 -9.84
N LEU A 172 -10.57 -0.08 -9.32
CA LEU A 172 -11.36 0.93 -10.02
C LEU A 172 -12.69 0.35 -10.57
N LEU A 173 -13.24 -0.63 -9.87
CA LEU A 173 -14.50 -1.30 -10.21
C LEU A 173 -15.52 -1.27 -9.07
N MET A 174 -15.07 -0.91 -7.86
CA MET A 174 -15.89 -0.85 -6.66
C MET A 174 -16.29 0.59 -6.32
N ASP A 175 -17.57 0.77 -6.03
CA ASP A 175 -18.07 1.97 -5.35
C ASP A 175 -17.64 1.88 -3.88
N VAL A 176 -16.57 2.59 -3.53
CA VAL A 176 -15.95 2.52 -2.20
C VAL A 176 -16.90 3.03 -1.12
N GLU A 177 -17.63 4.11 -1.37
CA GLU A 177 -18.56 4.68 -0.40
C GLU A 177 -19.66 3.69 -0.02
N ASN A 178 -20.28 3.05 -1.01
CA ASN A 178 -21.40 2.14 -0.82
C ASN A 178 -21.00 0.66 -0.69
N ARG A 179 -19.70 0.34 -0.78
CA ARG A 179 -19.13 -1.00 -0.57
C ARG A 179 -19.78 -2.06 -1.47
N CYS A 180 -19.93 -1.72 -2.73
CA CYS A 180 -20.51 -2.60 -3.77
C CYS A 180 -19.82 -2.38 -5.12
N TRP A 181 -19.99 -3.30 -6.04
CA TRP A 181 -19.49 -3.10 -7.40
C TRP A 181 -20.18 -1.91 -8.07
N SER A 182 -19.40 -1.10 -8.80
CA SER A 182 -19.90 0.06 -9.54
C SER A 182 -20.49 -0.38 -10.87
N LYS A 183 -21.80 -0.25 -11.04
CA LYS A 183 -22.48 -0.57 -12.29
C LYS A 183 -21.91 0.17 -13.48
N GLU A 184 -21.65 1.45 -13.31
CA GLU A 184 -21.10 2.33 -14.35
C GLU A 184 -19.73 1.82 -14.81
N MET A 185 -18.87 1.42 -13.88
CA MET A 185 -17.56 0.89 -14.23
C MET A 185 -17.64 -0.49 -14.89
N LEU A 186 -18.56 -1.35 -14.48
CA LEU A 186 -18.80 -2.63 -15.14
C LEU A 186 -19.23 -2.43 -16.58
N ASP A 187 -20.13 -1.50 -16.83
CA ASP A 187 -20.60 -1.15 -18.18
C ASP A 187 -19.46 -0.61 -19.05
N ILE A 188 -18.61 0.28 -18.48
CA ILE A 188 -17.45 0.83 -19.20
C ILE A 188 -16.47 -0.29 -19.59
N CYS A 189 -16.19 -1.24 -18.69
CA CYS A 189 -15.30 -2.35 -18.95
C CYS A 189 -15.93 -3.49 -19.77
N GLY A 190 -17.25 -3.47 -19.95
CA GLY A 190 -17.99 -4.52 -20.68
C GLY A 190 -18.04 -5.85 -19.96
N ILE A 191 -18.04 -5.84 -18.63
CA ILE A 191 -18.11 -7.02 -17.76
C ILE A 191 -19.40 -7.01 -16.94
N THR A 192 -19.69 -8.15 -16.33
CA THR A 192 -20.86 -8.33 -15.45
C THR A 192 -20.42 -8.64 -14.03
N GLU A 193 -21.31 -8.42 -13.07
CA GLU A 193 -21.04 -8.73 -11.67
C GLU A 193 -20.77 -10.22 -11.42
N GLU A 194 -21.33 -11.11 -12.25
CA GLU A 194 -21.09 -12.55 -12.19
C GLU A 194 -19.63 -12.94 -12.49
N GLN A 195 -18.92 -12.12 -13.24
CA GLN A 195 -17.51 -12.29 -13.53
C GLN A 195 -16.60 -11.78 -12.39
N LEU A 196 -17.16 -11.11 -11.39
CA LEU A 196 -16.45 -10.54 -10.26
C LEU A 196 -16.69 -11.37 -8.98
N PRO A 197 -15.68 -11.42 -8.08
CA PRO A 197 -15.79 -12.17 -6.84
C PRO A 197 -16.80 -11.52 -5.89
N LYS A 198 -17.34 -12.33 -4.98
CA LYS A 198 -18.16 -11.83 -3.88
C LYS A 198 -17.31 -10.97 -2.95
N LEU A 199 -17.83 -9.78 -2.62
CA LEU A 199 -17.19 -8.85 -1.69
C LEU A 199 -17.40 -9.28 -0.24
N HIS A 200 -16.32 -9.26 0.54
CA HIS A 200 -16.30 -9.54 1.98
C HIS A 200 -15.53 -8.46 2.73
N GLU A 201 -15.75 -8.37 4.03
CA GLU A 201 -14.80 -7.67 4.88
C GLU A 201 -13.51 -8.51 5.02
N SER A 202 -12.39 -7.85 5.26
CA SER A 202 -11.07 -8.51 5.28
C SER A 202 -10.94 -9.60 6.34
N TYR A 203 -11.65 -9.48 7.45
CA TYR A 203 -11.65 -10.42 8.57
C TYR A 203 -12.72 -11.51 8.48
N GLU A 204 -13.54 -11.51 7.43
CA GLU A 204 -14.61 -12.52 7.29
C GLU A 204 -14.08 -13.86 6.83
N VAL A 205 -14.69 -14.92 7.34
CA VAL A 205 -14.50 -16.28 6.87
C VAL A 205 -15.20 -16.43 5.52
N VAL A 206 -14.46 -16.85 4.50
CA VAL A 206 -14.99 -17.06 3.14
C VAL A 206 -15.26 -18.53 2.83
N GLY A 207 -14.71 -19.43 3.63
CA GLY A 207 -14.87 -20.87 3.48
C GLY A 207 -13.90 -21.65 4.37
N THR A 208 -13.75 -22.92 4.07
CA THR A 208 -12.76 -23.81 4.66
C THR A 208 -11.89 -24.41 3.56
N LEU A 209 -10.82 -25.09 3.92
CA LEU A 209 -9.93 -25.73 2.95
C LEU A 209 -10.70 -26.75 2.10
N ARG A 210 -10.37 -26.80 0.81
CA ARG A 210 -10.80 -27.91 -0.04
C ARG A 210 -10.29 -29.24 0.53
N PRO A 211 -11.05 -30.34 0.45
CA PRO A 211 -10.63 -31.64 1.00
C PRO A 211 -9.25 -32.09 0.50
N GLU A 212 -8.97 -31.95 -0.79
CA GLU A 212 -7.67 -32.31 -1.38
C GLU A 212 -6.50 -31.45 -0.87
N ILE A 213 -6.75 -30.18 -0.58
CA ILE A 213 -5.74 -29.28 0.01
C ILE A 213 -5.49 -29.64 1.48
N ALA A 214 -6.55 -29.87 2.24
CA ALA A 214 -6.44 -30.29 3.64
C ALA A 214 -5.66 -31.61 3.76
N GLU A 215 -5.94 -32.58 2.89
CA GLU A 215 -5.23 -33.87 2.83
C GLU A 215 -3.75 -33.65 2.50
N GLU A 216 -3.43 -32.89 1.47
CA GLU A 216 -2.05 -32.60 1.05
C GLU A 216 -1.23 -31.92 2.16
N LEU A 217 -1.82 -30.96 2.86
CA LEU A 217 -1.20 -30.25 3.97
C LEU A 217 -1.23 -31.03 5.29
N ARG A 218 -2.05 -32.08 5.38
CA ARG A 218 -2.37 -32.82 6.60
C ARG A 218 -3.03 -31.93 7.66
N PHE A 219 -3.90 -31.03 7.22
CA PHE A 219 -4.72 -30.17 8.07
C PHE A 219 -6.12 -30.72 8.21
N SER A 220 -6.85 -30.23 9.21
CA SER A 220 -8.29 -30.45 9.29
C SER A 220 -9.00 -29.71 8.13
N GLU A 221 -10.04 -30.34 7.58
CA GLU A 221 -10.92 -29.68 6.61
C GLU A 221 -11.67 -28.47 7.20
N ASN A 222 -11.69 -28.36 8.53
CA ASN A 222 -12.33 -27.26 9.24
C ASN A 222 -11.43 -25.99 9.37
N VAL A 223 -10.21 -26.02 8.86
CA VAL A 223 -9.34 -24.83 8.82
C VAL A 223 -10.03 -23.74 8.01
N LYS A 224 -10.28 -22.62 8.66
CA LYS A 224 -10.99 -21.49 8.06
C LYS A 224 -10.08 -20.73 7.11
N VAL A 225 -10.65 -20.32 5.99
CA VAL A 225 -10.01 -19.38 5.05
C VAL A 225 -10.68 -18.03 5.21
N ILE A 226 -9.89 -17.02 5.50
CA ILE A 226 -10.32 -15.64 5.76
C ILE A 226 -9.98 -14.79 4.54
N ALA A 227 -10.84 -13.83 4.19
CA ALA A 227 -10.72 -13.02 2.99
C ALA A 227 -9.33 -12.35 2.83
N GLY A 228 -8.77 -11.85 3.92
CA GLY A 228 -7.50 -11.12 3.89
C GLY A 228 -7.66 -9.71 3.38
N ALA A 229 -6.55 -9.06 3.08
CA ALA A 229 -6.53 -7.65 2.67
C ALA A 229 -5.48 -7.39 1.58
N GLY A 230 -5.65 -6.30 0.83
CA GLY A 230 -4.55 -5.75 0.03
C GLY A 230 -3.35 -5.45 0.93
N ASP A 231 -2.15 -5.52 0.39
CA ASP A 231 -0.91 -5.44 1.18
C ASP A 231 -0.80 -4.16 2.02
N ASN A 232 -1.24 -3.01 1.51
CA ASN A 232 -1.23 -1.75 2.25
C ASN A 232 -2.18 -1.78 3.46
N ALA A 233 -3.39 -2.29 3.29
CA ALA A 233 -4.35 -2.44 4.39
C ALA A 233 -3.91 -3.52 5.38
N ALA A 234 -3.34 -4.62 4.92
CA ALA A 234 -2.76 -5.64 5.77
C ALA A 234 -1.58 -5.08 6.60
N ALA A 235 -0.69 -4.30 5.97
CA ALA A 235 0.39 -3.61 6.67
C ALA A 235 -0.15 -2.63 7.72
N ALA A 236 -1.24 -1.93 7.41
CA ALA A 236 -1.89 -1.03 8.36
C ALA A 236 -2.42 -1.80 9.59
N VAL A 237 -3.03 -2.95 9.40
CA VAL A 237 -3.42 -3.84 10.52
C VAL A 237 -2.20 -4.26 11.33
N GLY A 238 -1.15 -4.76 10.67
CA GLY A 238 0.09 -5.21 11.32
C GLY A 238 0.86 -4.11 12.04
N THR A 239 0.66 -2.86 11.69
CA THR A 239 1.24 -1.69 12.38
C THR A 239 0.26 -1.02 13.37
N GLY A 240 -0.94 -1.58 13.54
CA GLY A 240 -1.96 -1.03 14.43
C GLY A 240 -2.56 0.29 13.94
N THR A 241 -2.55 0.52 12.62
CA THR A 241 -3.13 1.70 11.98
C THR A 241 -4.57 1.41 11.58
N VAL A 242 -5.39 1.24 12.60
CA VAL A 242 -6.82 0.92 12.50
C VAL A 242 -7.62 1.81 13.46
N GLY A 243 -8.89 2.00 13.19
CA GLY A 243 -9.74 2.95 13.93
C GLY A 243 -9.61 4.37 13.40
N ASN A 244 -10.30 5.31 14.03
CA ASN A 244 -10.39 6.68 13.53
C ASN A 244 -9.13 7.50 13.78
N GLY A 245 -8.66 8.21 12.77
CA GLY A 245 -7.55 9.16 12.88
C GLY A 245 -6.17 8.52 13.15
N ARG A 246 -6.01 7.24 12.90
CA ARG A 246 -4.71 6.57 13.00
C ARG A 246 -3.91 6.76 11.72
N CYS A 247 -2.60 6.90 11.86
CA CYS A 247 -1.71 7.18 10.75
C CYS A 247 -0.48 6.28 10.79
N ASN A 248 0.01 5.91 9.61
CA ASN A 248 1.30 5.25 9.44
C ASN A 248 2.04 5.87 8.25
N ILE A 249 3.31 6.16 8.43
CA ILE A 249 4.22 6.60 7.39
C ILE A 249 5.20 5.48 7.10
N SER A 250 5.27 5.04 5.85
CA SER A 250 6.31 4.13 5.38
C SER A 250 7.36 4.93 4.62
N LEU A 251 8.60 4.92 5.10
CA LEU A 251 9.72 5.67 4.54
C LEU A 251 10.72 4.70 3.89
N GLY A 252 10.28 4.11 2.80
CA GLY A 252 11.07 3.23 1.94
C GLY A 252 11.65 3.96 0.73
N THR A 253 12.01 3.24 -0.33
CA THR A 253 12.43 3.83 -1.62
C THR A 253 11.40 4.87 -2.08
N SER A 254 10.15 4.47 -2.15
CA SER A 254 8.98 5.36 -2.19
C SER A 254 8.45 5.56 -0.78
N GLY A 255 7.57 6.55 -0.60
CA GLY A 255 6.91 6.81 0.67
C GLY A 255 5.41 6.63 0.57
N THR A 256 4.79 6.21 1.67
CA THR A 256 3.34 6.24 1.78
C THR A 256 2.93 6.88 3.09
N ILE A 257 1.80 7.56 3.07
CA ILE A 257 1.10 7.99 4.27
C ILE A 257 -0.29 7.35 4.24
N PHE A 258 -0.57 6.52 5.24
CA PHE A 258 -1.82 5.80 5.38
C PHE A 258 -2.60 6.37 6.56
N ILE A 259 -3.85 6.75 6.34
CA ILE A 259 -4.68 7.41 7.35
C ILE A 259 -6.01 6.68 7.43
N SER A 260 -6.27 6.00 8.57
CA SER A 260 -7.53 5.32 8.81
C SER A 260 -8.61 6.28 9.28
N SER A 261 -9.86 6.04 8.87
CA SER A 261 -11.02 6.86 9.20
C SER A 261 -12.26 5.99 9.31
N GLU A 262 -13.08 6.26 10.32
CA GLU A 262 -14.39 5.61 10.47
C GLU A 262 -15.38 6.06 9.39
N LYS A 263 -15.17 7.25 8.83
CA LYS A 263 -16.04 7.84 7.83
C LYS A 263 -15.42 7.80 6.45
N PHE A 264 -16.25 7.58 5.46
CA PHE A 264 -15.86 7.76 4.06
C PHE A 264 -15.42 9.21 3.81
N GLY A 265 -14.34 9.37 3.02
CA GLY A 265 -13.86 10.66 2.61
C GLY A 265 -13.15 10.56 1.26
N VAL A 266 -13.29 11.59 0.46
CA VAL A 266 -12.58 11.76 -0.81
C VAL A 266 -12.33 13.26 -1.01
N ASP A 267 -11.12 13.64 -1.37
CA ASP A 267 -10.84 15.03 -1.70
C ASP A 267 -11.21 15.33 -3.15
N LYS A 268 -11.63 16.56 -3.40
CA LYS A 268 -12.14 17.00 -4.71
C LYS A 268 -11.14 16.89 -5.87
N HIS A 269 -9.84 16.78 -5.57
CA HIS A 269 -8.78 16.64 -6.57
C HIS A 269 -8.24 15.22 -6.68
N ASN A 270 -8.76 14.26 -5.91
CA ASN A 270 -8.27 12.88 -5.84
C ASN A 270 -6.76 12.81 -5.61
N ALA A 271 -6.24 13.71 -4.78
CA ALA A 271 -4.83 13.76 -4.42
C ALA A 271 -4.40 12.52 -3.61
N LEU A 272 -5.33 11.96 -2.83
CA LEU A 272 -5.16 10.71 -2.08
C LEU A 272 -6.06 9.61 -2.64
N HIS A 273 -5.61 8.38 -2.54
CA HIS A 273 -6.49 7.23 -2.75
C HIS A 273 -7.51 7.15 -1.61
N SER A 274 -8.76 6.86 -1.95
CA SER A 274 -9.84 6.64 -0.99
C SER A 274 -10.32 5.21 -1.11
N PHE A 275 -9.99 4.38 -0.12
CA PHE A 275 -10.23 2.94 -0.13
C PHE A 275 -11.01 2.51 1.11
N ALA A 276 -11.69 1.37 1.02
CA ALA A 276 -12.15 0.65 2.20
C ALA A 276 -10.95 0.07 2.95
N HIS A 277 -11.03 0.03 4.28
CA HIS A 277 -9.99 -0.49 5.14
C HIS A 277 -10.31 -1.90 5.64
N ALA A 278 -9.28 -2.61 6.08
CA ALA A 278 -9.40 -3.97 6.60
C ALA A 278 -10.08 -4.08 7.97
N ASP A 279 -10.33 -2.98 8.64
CA ASP A 279 -11.06 -2.89 9.92
C ASP A 279 -12.58 -2.72 9.78
N GLY A 280 -13.09 -2.74 8.55
CA GLY A 280 -14.51 -2.53 8.25
C GLY A 280 -14.87 -1.06 7.97
N HIS A 281 -13.91 -0.15 8.03
CA HIS A 281 -14.09 1.28 7.78
C HIS A 281 -13.39 1.72 6.49
N TYR A 282 -12.74 2.89 6.51
CA TYR A 282 -12.13 3.51 5.33
C TYR A 282 -10.71 3.98 5.63
N HIS A 283 -9.95 4.23 4.58
CA HIS A 283 -8.68 4.93 4.70
C HIS A 283 -8.40 5.83 3.51
N LEU A 284 -7.56 6.80 3.75
CA LEU A 284 -6.92 7.62 2.72
C LEU A 284 -5.44 7.24 2.64
N MET A 285 -4.88 7.25 1.44
CA MET A 285 -3.47 6.93 1.24
C MET A 285 -2.83 7.89 0.24
N GLY A 286 -1.75 8.54 0.66
CA GLY A 286 -0.86 9.29 -0.19
C GLY A 286 0.35 8.45 -0.60
N CYS A 287 0.72 8.50 -1.88
CA CYS A 287 1.90 7.84 -2.43
C CYS A 287 2.90 8.90 -2.89
N MET A 288 4.10 8.85 -2.32
CA MET A 288 5.26 9.66 -2.70
C MET A 288 6.22 8.76 -3.50
N LEU A 289 6.55 9.14 -4.73
CA LEU A 289 7.33 8.27 -5.62
C LEU A 289 8.81 8.17 -5.21
N SER A 290 9.37 9.21 -4.60
CA SER A 290 10.75 9.22 -4.12
C SER A 290 10.81 9.74 -2.69
N ALA A 291 11.08 8.85 -1.74
CA ALA A 291 11.19 9.18 -0.31
C ALA A 291 12.61 8.90 0.20
N ALA A 292 12.89 7.75 0.78
CA ALA A 292 14.26 7.42 1.19
C ALA A 292 15.23 7.32 0.01
N SER A 293 14.71 7.07 -1.19
CA SER A 293 15.51 7.14 -2.42
C SER A 293 16.09 8.54 -2.68
N CYS A 294 15.46 9.61 -2.25
CA CYS A 294 16.04 10.97 -2.32
C CYS A 294 17.31 11.07 -1.49
N ASN A 295 17.27 10.57 -0.25
CA ASN A 295 18.43 10.56 0.62
C ASN A 295 19.54 9.62 0.10
N LYS A 296 19.16 8.46 -0.44
CA LYS A 296 20.07 7.53 -1.08
C LYS A 296 20.76 8.17 -2.28
N TRP A 297 20.00 8.73 -3.21
CA TRP A 297 20.52 9.42 -4.39
C TRP A 297 21.49 10.54 -3.99
N TRP A 298 21.09 11.38 -3.03
CA TRP A 298 21.93 12.48 -2.56
C TRP A 298 23.27 11.98 -1.99
N ASN A 299 23.23 11.00 -1.10
CA ASN A 299 24.46 10.49 -0.46
C ASN A 299 25.32 9.67 -1.43
N GLU A 300 24.74 8.69 -2.12
CA GLU A 300 25.53 7.74 -2.91
C GLU A 300 25.96 8.31 -4.27
N GLU A 301 25.07 8.98 -5.01
CA GLU A 301 25.39 9.49 -6.34
C GLU A 301 26.01 10.89 -6.34
N ILE A 302 25.58 11.77 -5.45
CA ILE A 302 26.07 13.15 -5.42
C ILE A 302 27.26 13.32 -4.46
N LEU A 303 27.15 12.81 -3.25
CA LEU A 303 28.21 12.92 -2.24
C LEU A 303 29.25 11.81 -2.31
N GLY A 304 28.94 10.68 -2.97
CA GLY A 304 29.85 9.55 -3.11
C GLY A 304 30.10 8.78 -1.81
N THR A 305 29.14 8.76 -0.88
CA THR A 305 29.28 8.09 0.42
C THR A 305 28.07 7.22 0.74
N LYS A 306 28.30 6.17 1.52
CA LYS A 306 27.24 5.33 2.13
C LYS A 306 27.13 5.54 3.63
N ASP A 307 27.90 6.47 4.19
CA ASP A 307 27.84 6.82 5.59
C ASP A 307 26.83 7.96 5.83
N TYR A 308 25.55 7.59 5.79
CA TYR A 308 24.45 8.52 5.99
C TYR A 308 24.49 9.22 7.35
N ALA A 309 24.94 8.52 8.38
CA ALA A 309 25.01 9.07 9.74
C ALA A 309 26.07 10.17 9.85
N ALA A 310 27.23 9.98 9.22
CA ALA A 310 28.29 10.99 9.18
C ALA A 310 27.83 12.28 8.48
N GLU A 311 27.09 12.15 7.37
CA GLU A 311 26.58 13.31 6.62
C GLU A 311 25.54 14.11 7.40
N GLN A 312 24.93 13.53 8.43
CA GLN A 312 23.94 14.22 9.27
C GLN A 312 24.53 14.86 10.52
N THR A 313 25.81 14.58 10.83
CA THR A 313 26.45 15.01 12.09
C THR A 313 26.54 16.54 12.23
N ASP A 314 26.75 17.25 11.13
CA ASP A 314 26.92 18.71 11.12
C ASP A 314 25.60 19.47 10.99
N ILE A 315 24.47 18.78 10.90
CA ILE A 315 23.13 19.40 10.90
C ILE A 315 22.77 19.78 12.34
N LYS A 316 22.72 21.08 12.63
CA LYS A 316 22.55 21.59 14.01
C LYS A 316 21.35 22.52 14.18
N ASN A 317 20.99 23.26 13.13
CA ASN A 317 19.99 24.33 13.20
C ASN A 317 18.71 23.94 12.50
N LEU A 318 17.96 22.98 13.09
CA LEU A 318 16.68 22.55 12.52
C LEU A 318 15.69 23.71 12.47
N GLY A 319 14.92 23.75 11.38
CA GLY A 319 13.92 24.82 11.15
C GLY A 319 14.47 26.16 10.67
N GLU A 320 15.78 26.28 10.49
CA GLU A 320 16.43 27.54 10.09
C GLU A 320 17.14 27.48 8.73
N ASN A 321 17.08 26.34 8.04
CA ASN A 321 17.68 26.16 6.73
C ASN A 321 17.03 27.09 5.69
N ARG A 322 17.84 27.74 4.86
CA ARG A 322 17.35 28.60 3.76
C ARG A 322 17.11 27.81 2.48
N VAL A 323 17.75 26.64 2.35
CA VAL A 323 17.64 25.79 1.18
C VAL A 323 16.41 24.91 1.29
N PHE A 324 15.66 24.84 0.20
CA PHE A 324 14.55 23.89 0.00
C PHE A 324 14.92 22.85 -1.03
N TYR A 325 14.33 21.69 -0.90
CA TYR A 325 14.43 20.61 -1.86
C TYR A 325 13.03 20.10 -2.23
N LEU A 326 12.72 20.07 -3.52
CA LEU A 326 11.53 19.43 -4.05
C LEU A 326 11.87 17.95 -4.36
N PRO A 327 11.22 16.97 -3.72
CA PRO A 327 11.67 15.57 -3.75
C PRO A 327 11.17 14.77 -4.97
N TYR A 328 10.94 15.39 -6.12
CA TYR A 328 10.23 14.79 -7.24
C TYR A 328 11.17 14.16 -8.28
N LEU A 329 12.12 13.31 -7.84
CA LEU A 329 13.11 12.67 -8.72
C LEU A 329 12.49 11.87 -9.85
N MET A 330 11.32 11.25 -9.60
CA MET A 330 10.61 10.38 -10.55
C MET A 330 9.21 10.91 -10.88
N GLY A 331 9.01 12.22 -10.85
CA GLY A 331 7.68 12.80 -10.82
C GLY A 331 7.05 12.65 -9.44
N GLU A 332 5.77 12.99 -9.31
CA GLU A 332 5.05 12.82 -8.04
C GLU A 332 3.60 12.41 -8.26
N ARG A 333 3.13 11.49 -7.40
CA ARG A 333 1.72 11.10 -7.36
C ARG A 333 0.96 12.00 -6.38
N SER A 334 1.04 11.75 -5.10
CA SER A 334 0.30 12.54 -4.10
C SER A 334 1.10 13.73 -3.60
N PRO A 335 0.54 14.92 -3.52
CA PRO A 335 -0.83 15.28 -3.93
C PRO A 335 -0.93 15.80 -5.39
N HIS A 336 0.16 15.88 -6.12
CA HIS A 336 0.25 16.64 -7.37
C HIS A 336 -0.28 15.90 -8.61
N ASN A 337 -0.21 14.56 -8.63
CA ASN A 337 -0.53 13.75 -9.81
C ASN A 337 0.19 14.23 -11.08
N ASP A 338 1.48 14.57 -10.94
CA ASP A 338 2.33 15.12 -11.99
C ASP A 338 3.54 14.22 -12.26
N PRO A 339 3.48 13.39 -13.32
CA PRO A 339 4.60 12.52 -13.67
C PRO A 339 5.81 13.26 -14.25
N ASP A 340 5.62 14.51 -14.67
CA ASP A 340 6.66 15.32 -15.30
C ASP A 340 7.41 16.20 -14.29
N ALA A 341 6.92 16.32 -13.06
CA ALA A 341 7.61 17.05 -12.00
C ALA A 341 9.03 16.48 -11.79
N ARG A 342 9.98 17.36 -11.45
CA ARG A 342 11.37 16.96 -11.18
C ARG A 342 11.89 17.59 -9.90
N ALA A 343 12.88 16.93 -9.31
CA ALA A 343 13.54 17.40 -8.10
C ALA A 343 14.32 18.70 -8.36
N MET A 344 14.37 19.55 -7.34
CA MET A 344 15.01 20.86 -7.44
C MET A 344 15.49 21.34 -6.08
N PHE A 345 16.70 21.91 -6.03
CA PHE A 345 17.15 22.71 -4.89
C PHE A 345 16.88 24.20 -5.16
N ILE A 346 16.37 24.90 -4.15
CA ILE A 346 16.02 26.32 -4.25
C ILE A 346 16.51 27.08 -3.02
N GLY A 347 17.07 28.27 -3.20
CA GLY A 347 17.45 29.16 -2.08
C GLY A 347 18.91 29.07 -1.65
N MET A 348 19.79 28.52 -2.46
CA MET A 348 21.23 28.47 -2.19
C MET A 348 21.87 29.83 -2.26
N SER A 349 22.89 30.05 -1.45
CA SER A 349 23.73 31.26 -1.41
C SER A 349 25.20 30.84 -1.24
N MET A 350 26.10 31.85 -1.24
CA MET A 350 27.54 31.58 -1.14
C MET A 350 27.98 30.86 0.17
N ASP A 351 27.17 30.98 1.20
CA ASP A 351 27.40 30.36 2.52
C ASP A 351 26.66 29.01 2.72
N THR A 352 25.99 28.53 1.68
CA THR A 352 25.32 27.22 1.73
C THR A 352 26.35 26.12 1.87
N THR A 353 26.19 25.28 2.91
CA THR A 353 27.10 24.18 3.21
C THR A 353 26.56 22.83 2.69
N ARG A 354 27.43 21.84 2.65
CA ARG A 354 27.06 20.44 2.37
C ARG A 354 25.99 19.93 3.35
N ALA A 355 26.11 20.29 4.64
CA ALA A 355 25.13 19.93 5.67
C ALA A 355 23.75 20.58 5.42
N ASP A 356 23.72 21.84 4.95
CA ASP A 356 22.46 22.51 4.59
C ASP A 356 21.75 21.80 3.45
N MET A 357 22.48 21.30 2.45
CA MET A 357 21.94 20.55 1.32
C MET A 357 21.40 19.19 1.78
N THR A 358 22.14 18.47 2.62
CA THR A 358 21.70 17.20 3.22
C THR A 358 20.42 17.40 4.04
N GLN A 359 20.38 18.41 4.87
CA GLN A 359 19.20 18.80 5.65
C GLN A 359 18.00 19.09 4.76
N ALA A 360 18.20 19.85 3.67
CA ALA A 360 17.16 20.19 2.72
C ALA A 360 16.52 18.94 2.09
N VAL A 361 17.31 17.90 1.79
CA VAL A 361 16.79 16.63 1.25
C VAL A 361 15.88 15.93 2.27
N LEU A 362 16.31 15.82 3.53
CA LEU A 362 15.51 15.21 4.59
C LEU A 362 14.22 15.98 4.86
N GLU A 363 14.31 17.31 4.92
CA GLU A 363 13.17 18.19 5.13
C GLU A 363 12.19 18.17 3.94
N GLY A 364 12.71 18.15 2.72
CA GLY A 364 11.90 18.14 1.49
C GLY A 364 10.99 16.91 1.41
N VAL A 365 11.49 15.73 1.78
CA VAL A 365 10.67 14.52 1.88
C VAL A 365 9.61 14.67 2.97
N ALA A 366 9.97 15.19 4.13
CA ALA A 366 9.02 15.42 5.23
C ALA A 366 7.91 16.43 4.83
N PHE A 367 8.26 17.52 4.14
CA PHE A 367 7.28 18.47 3.63
C PHE A 367 6.36 17.88 2.58
N GLY A 368 6.89 17.06 1.67
CA GLY A 368 6.09 16.36 0.67
C GLY A 368 5.08 15.39 1.30
N LEU A 369 5.47 14.66 2.34
CA LEU A 369 4.55 13.82 3.12
C LEU A 369 3.49 14.67 3.85
N ARG A 370 3.89 15.82 4.38
CA ARG A 370 2.95 16.75 5.01
C ARG A 370 1.90 17.28 4.03
N ASP A 371 2.23 17.50 2.77
CA ASP A 371 1.25 17.91 1.76
C ASP A 371 0.07 16.92 1.70
N SER A 372 0.35 15.62 1.74
CA SER A 372 -0.69 14.59 1.78
C SER A 372 -1.46 14.57 3.11
N LEU A 373 -0.77 14.76 4.24
CA LEU A 373 -1.40 14.86 5.56
C LEU A 373 -2.39 16.04 5.63
N GLU A 374 -2.03 17.19 5.07
CA GLU A 374 -2.90 18.37 5.04
C GLU A 374 -4.17 18.16 4.21
N VAL A 375 -4.11 17.35 3.14
CA VAL A 375 -5.32 16.94 2.41
C VAL A 375 -6.28 16.20 3.33
N ALA A 376 -5.79 15.22 4.09
CA ALA A 376 -6.62 14.47 5.05
C ALA A 376 -7.18 15.37 6.16
N ARG A 377 -6.36 16.27 6.70
CA ARG A 377 -6.80 17.27 7.70
C ARG A 377 -7.90 18.18 7.16
N SER A 378 -7.82 18.56 5.89
CA SER A 378 -8.86 19.38 5.23
C SER A 378 -10.21 18.68 5.13
N LEU A 379 -10.24 17.35 5.19
CA LEU A 379 -11.46 16.54 5.26
C LEU A 379 -12.00 16.36 6.67
N GLY A 380 -11.41 17.02 7.67
CA GLY A 380 -11.85 17.00 9.06
C GLY A 380 -11.31 15.83 9.89
N ILE A 381 -10.35 15.07 9.38
CA ILE A 381 -9.72 13.98 10.12
C ILE A 381 -8.69 14.57 11.08
N GLN A 382 -8.86 14.29 12.37
CA GLN A 382 -7.92 14.72 13.41
C GLN A 382 -6.84 13.66 13.58
N ILE A 383 -5.58 14.06 13.39
CA ILE A 383 -4.40 13.20 13.46
C ILE A 383 -3.39 13.87 14.40
N ASP A 384 -3.08 13.24 15.52
CA ASP A 384 -2.15 13.75 16.54
C ASP A 384 -0.87 12.89 16.66
N ARG A 385 -0.89 11.69 16.10
CA ARG A 385 0.26 10.77 16.11
C ARG A 385 0.29 9.90 14.87
N THR A 386 1.49 9.46 14.51
CA THR A 386 1.71 8.53 13.42
C THR A 386 2.68 7.43 13.85
N LYS A 387 2.49 6.25 13.32
CA LYS A 387 3.53 5.24 13.31
C LYS A 387 4.47 5.47 12.13
N ILE A 388 5.70 4.99 12.21
CA ILE A 388 6.68 5.11 11.15
C ILE A 388 7.42 3.79 10.95
N CYS A 389 7.61 3.39 9.70
CA CYS A 389 8.34 2.19 9.32
C CYS A 389 9.17 2.43 8.04
N GLY A 390 9.96 1.44 7.64
CA GLY A 390 10.81 1.50 6.46
C GLY A 390 12.25 1.92 6.78
N GLY A 391 13.13 1.85 5.77
CA GLY A 391 14.58 2.07 5.96
C GLY A 391 14.98 3.45 6.47
N GLY A 392 14.20 4.49 6.14
CA GLY A 392 14.46 5.87 6.59
C GLY A 392 14.30 6.07 8.10
N VAL A 393 13.55 5.18 8.77
CA VAL A 393 13.33 5.23 10.23
C VAL A 393 14.62 5.07 11.04
N LYS A 394 15.65 4.48 10.47
CA LYS A 394 16.96 4.26 11.13
C LYS A 394 17.67 5.55 11.51
N SER A 395 17.33 6.69 10.87
CA SER A 395 17.88 8.00 11.21
C SER A 395 17.07 8.66 12.33
N PRO A 396 17.63 8.82 13.54
CA PRO A 396 16.98 9.56 14.64
C PRO A 396 16.68 11.02 14.26
N LEU A 397 17.58 11.64 13.51
CA LEU A 397 17.40 13.01 13.03
C LEU A 397 16.19 13.14 12.10
N TRP A 398 16.03 12.21 11.18
CA TRP A 398 14.90 12.24 10.24
C TRP A 398 13.56 12.04 10.95
N ARG A 399 13.51 11.13 11.92
CA ARG A 399 12.33 10.97 12.79
C ARG A 399 11.97 12.28 13.51
N LYS A 400 12.96 12.98 14.03
CA LYS A 400 12.79 14.28 14.70
C LYS A 400 12.27 15.34 13.72
N ILE A 401 12.84 15.42 12.54
CA ILE A 401 12.38 16.34 11.47
C ILE A 401 10.93 16.07 11.13
N ILE A 402 10.56 14.81 10.90
CA ILE A 402 9.18 14.41 10.54
C ILE A 402 8.21 14.79 11.66
N ALA A 403 8.52 14.48 12.92
CA ALA A 403 7.66 14.81 14.05
C ALA A 403 7.36 16.31 14.12
N ASN A 404 8.36 17.16 13.89
CA ASN A 404 8.24 18.61 14.01
C ASN A 404 7.66 19.26 12.74
N VAL A 405 7.98 18.76 11.55
CA VAL A 405 7.37 19.23 10.28
C VAL A 405 5.87 18.95 10.29
N MET A 406 5.46 17.79 10.75
CA MET A 406 4.05 17.38 10.75
C MET A 406 3.29 17.75 12.02
N ASN A 407 3.99 18.19 13.06
CA ASN A 407 3.42 18.41 14.39
C ASN A 407 2.65 17.17 14.89
N LEU A 408 3.33 16.02 14.84
CA LEU A 408 2.78 14.73 15.25
C LEU A 408 3.76 14.03 16.19
N LYS A 409 3.22 13.28 17.15
CA LYS A 409 3.99 12.25 17.85
C LYS A 409 4.34 11.15 16.86
N VAL A 410 5.59 10.76 16.80
CA VAL A 410 6.09 9.69 15.90
C VAL A 410 6.40 8.46 16.74
N ASP A 411 5.61 7.40 16.57
CA ASP A 411 5.78 6.14 17.26
C ASP A 411 6.59 5.15 16.42
N VAL A 412 7.62 4.59 17.02
CA VAL A 412 8.40 3.48 16.46
C VAL A 412 7.87 2.18 17.06
N ILE A 413 7.54 1.21 16.21
CA ILE A 413 6.98 -0.08 16.63
C ILE A 413 8.02 -1.19 16.64
N GLU A 414 7.76 -2.24 17.45
CA GLU A 414 8.70 -3.36 17.65
C GLU A 414 8.86 -4.21 16.39
N SER A 415 7.77 -4.48 15.65
CA SER A 415 7.77 -5.42 14.52
C SER A 415 7.80 -4.71 13.17
N GLU A 416 8.63 -5.25 12.25
CA GLU A 416 8.68 -4.82 10.83
C GLU A 416 7.89 -5.76 9.91
N GLU A 417 7.13 -6.73 10.45
CA GLU A 417 6.42 -7.78 9.69
C GLU A 417 5.01 -7.35 9.23
N GLY A 418 4.87 -6.10 8.81
CA GLY A 418 3.61 -5.43 8.50
C GLY A 418 2.53 -6.26 7.80
N PRO A 419 2.60 -6.55 6.48
CA PRO A 419 1.50 -7.23 5.78
C PRO A 419 1.28 -8.68 6.22
N ALA A 420 2.36 -9.43 6.49
CA ALA A 420 2.26 -10.82 6.93
C ALA A 420 1.65 -10.93 8.33
N LEU A 421 2.09 -10.07 9.25
CA LEU A 421 1.51 -9.97 10.59
C LEU A 421 0.04 -9.51 10.52
N GLY A 422 -0.28 -8.53 9.70
CA GLY A 422 -1.65 -8.08 9.50
C GLY A 422 -2.57 -9.19 8.99
N GLY A 423 -2.10 -9.99 8.05
CA GLY A 423 -2.81 -11.19 7.58
C GLY A 423 -3.08 -12.18 8.70
N ALA A 424 -2.08 -12.49 9.53
CA ALA A 424 -2.24 -13.36 10.69
C ALA A 424 -3.24 -12.80 11.72
N MET A 425 -3.21 -11.49 11.95
CA MET A 425 -4.18 -10.83 12.85
C MET A 425 -5.61 -10.91 12.31
N LEU A 426 -5.81 -10.75 11.01
CA LEU A 426 -7.12 -10.96 10.37
C LEU A 426 -7.59 -12.41 10.50
N ALA A 427 -6.68 -13.37 10.38
CA ALA A 427 -7.00 -14.77 10.61
C ALA A 427 -7.48 -15.02 12.05
N ALA A 428 -6.80 -14.45 13.05
CA ALA A 428 -7.18 -14.57 14.46
C ALA A 428 -8.58 -13.97 14.73
N VAL A 429 -8.91 -12.83 14.13
CA VAL A 429 -10.26 -12.25 14.22
C VAL A 429 -11.30 -13.15 13.54
N GLY A 430 -11.03 -13.62 12.33
CA GLY A 430 -11.92 -14.52 11.59
C GLY A 430 -12.16 -15.84 12.29
N CYS A 431 -11.18 -16.36 13.03
CA CYS A 431 -11.30 -17.57 13.84
C CYS A 431 -12.00 -17.35 15.19
N GLY A 432 -12.29 -16.10 15.56
CA GLY A 432 -13.00 -15.76 16.78
C GLY A 432 -12.14 -15.62 18.05
N GLU A 433 -10.80 -15.58 17.89
CA GLU A 433 -9.88 -15.38 19.02
C GLU A 433 -9.93 -13.95 19.57
N TYR A 434 -10.30 -12.99 18.70
CA TYR A 434 -10.47 -11.59 19.06
C TYR A 434 -11.78 -11.06 18.48
N PRO A 435 -12.45 -10.11 19.16
CA PRO A 435 -13.76 -9.64 18.73
C PRO A 435 -13.73 -8.79 17.45
N ASP A 436 -12.63 -8.04 17.24
CA ASP A 436 -12.45 -7.14 16.10
C ASP A 436 -10.98 -6.82 15.84
N VAL A 437 -10.73 -6.14 14.72
CA VAL A 437 -9.39 -5.78 14.26
C VAL A 437 -8.74 -4.72 15.15
N GLU A 438 -9.51 -3.79 15.69
CA GLU A 438 -8.97 -2.74 16.58
C GLU A 438 -8.46 -3.36 17.88
N THR A 439 -9.22 -4.26 18.48
CA THR A 439 -8.86 -4.94 19.74
C THR A 439 -7.56 -5.74 19.59
N ILE A 440 -7.41 -6.53 18.53
CA ILE A 440 -6.17 -7.29 18.32
C ILE A 440 -4.98 -6.36 18.06
N ALA A 441 -5.18 -5.29 17.29
CA ALA A 441 -4.14 -4.31 17.01
C ALA A 441 -3.65 -3.61 18.28
N GLU A 442 -4.55 -3.18 19.15
CA GLU A 442 -4.20 -2.57 20.43
C GLU A 442 -3.42 -3.52 21.34
N LYS A 443 -3.78 -4.80 21.33
CA LYS A 443 -3.13 -5.81 22.17
C LYS A 443 -1.75 -6.21 21.67
N LEU A 444 -1.57 -6.36 20.37
CA LEU A 444 -0.36 -6.97 19.80
C LEU A 444 0.68 -5.98 19.31
N VAL A 445 0.29 -4.81 18.86
CA VAL A 445 1.23 -3.82 18.32
C VAL A 445 1.84 -3.00 19.45
N LYS A 446 3.16 -3.13 19.64
CA LYS A 446 3.90 -2.47 20.72
C LYS A 446 4.71 -1.31 20.18
N VAL A 447 4.56 -0.16 20.81
CA VAL A 447 5.40 1.03 20.60
C VAL A 447 6.63 0.91 21.49
N VAL A 448 7.81 1.02 20.91
CA VAL A 448 9.09 0.90 21.62
C VAL A 448 9.78 2.25 21.85
N ASP A 449 9.42 3.27 21.06
CA ASP A 449 9.93 4.64 21.19
C ASP A 449 8.92 5.62 20.65
N THR A 450 8.90 6.84 21.20
CA THR A 450 8.03 7.93 20.73
C THR A 450 8.83 9.22 20.67
N ILE A 451 8.81 9.88 19.51
CA ILE A 451 9.41 11.19 19.31
C ILE A 451 8.30 12.24 19.45
N GLU A 452 8.44 13.10 20.46
CA GLU A 452 7.50 14.20 20.70
C GLU A 452 7.87 15.42 19.83
N PRO A 453 6.90 16.12 19.24
CA PRO A 453 7.17 17.40 18.60
C PRO A 453 7.51 18.47 19.66
N GLU A 454 8.44 19.35 19.29
CA GLU A 454 8.89 20.45 20.17
C GLU A 454 8.19 21.76 19.71
N PRO A 455 7.40 22.44 20.55
CA PRO A 455 6.58 23.58 20.12
C PRO A 455 7.35 24.68 19.39
N GLU A 456 8.55 25.02 19.85
CA GLU A 456 9.39 26.06 19.21
C GLU A 456 9.84 25.61 17.81
N LEU A 457 10.23 24.35 17.66
CA LEU A 457 10.68 23.78 16.39
C LEU A 457 9.49 23.60 15.41
N VAL A 458 8.34 23.20 15.91
CA VAL A 458 7.10 23.14 15.14
C VAL A 458 6.76 24.51 14.55
N ALA A 459 6.88 25.60 15.33
CA ALA A 459 6.62 26.96 14.85
C ALA A 459 7.58 27.36 13.73
N LYS A 460 8.88 27.04 13.85
CA LYS A 460 9.86 27.30 12.78
C LYS A 460 9.56 26.50 11.50
N TYR A 461 9.22 25.23 11.62
CA TYR A 461 8.86 24.39 10.48
C TYR A 461 7.53 24.78 9.85
N GLU A 462 6.59 25.34 10.61
CA GLU A 462 5.35 25.88 10.04
C GLU A 462 5.63 27.03 9.06
N GLU A 463 6.48 27.97 9.42
CA GLU A 463 6.89 29.06 8.52
C GLU A 463 7.56 28.50 7.25
N ARG A 464 8.46 27.53 7.41
CA ARG A 464 9.15 26.90 6.29
C ARG A 464 8.20 26.10 5.40
N TYR A 465 7.26 25.38 5.99
CA TYR A 465 6.25 24.65 5.22
C TYR A 465 5.35 25.57 4.39
N GLN A 466 4.95 26.71 4.94
CA GLN A 466 4.19 27.71 4.17
C GLN A 466 4.99 28.29 2.99
N GLN A 467 6.30 28.35 3.09
CA GLN A 467 7.18 28.67 1.96
C GLN A 467 7.26 27.52 0.95
N PHE A 468 7.49 26.29 1.44
CA PHE A 468 7.59 25.09 0.61
C PHE A 468 6.35 24.90 -0.30
N ARG A 469 5.16 25.11 0.23
CA ARG A 469 3.89 24.99 -0.52
C ARG A 469 3.80 25.89 -1.75
N LYS A 470 4.54 26.99 -1.77
CA LYS A 470 4.54 27.94 -2.88
C LYS A 470 5.48 27.54 -4.00
N LEU A 471 6.42 26.64 -3.75
CA LEU A 471 7.51 26.33 -4.68
C LEU A 471 7.03 25.52 -5.88
N TYR A 472 6.36 24.39 -5.67
CA TYR A 472 5.88 23.58 -6.77
C TYR A 472 4.95 24.35 -7.73
N PRO A 473 3.93 25.07 -7.26
CA PRO A 473 3.10 25.89 -8.16
C PRO A 473 3.89 26.93 -8.97
N ALA A 474 4.97 27.48 -8.40
CA ALA A 474 5.81 28.45 -9.08
C ALA A 474 6.70 27.86 -10.16
N VAL A 475 7.10 26.58 -10.04
CA VAL A 475 8.08 25.95 -10.94
C VAL A 475 7.48 24.87 -11.85
N LYS A 476 6.25 24.41 -11.61
CA LYS A 476 5.64 23.32 -12.38
C LYS A 476 5.59 23.57 -13.89
N GLY A 477 5.57 24.80 -14.33
CA GLY A 477 5.61 25.18 -15.74
C GLY A 477 6.97 25.01 -16.41
N LEU A 478 8.00 24.59 -15.67
CA LEU A 478 9.35 24.34 -16.18
C LEU A 478 9.58 22.88 -16.60
N PHE A 479 8.66 21.99 -16.29
CA PHE A 479 8.76 20.56 -16.55
C PHE A 479 8.01 20.14 -17.80
#